data_32879f328e45c66e646d7ce2f5e82042
#
_entry.id   32879f328e45c66e646d7ce2f5e82042
#
_cell.length_a   1.000
_cell.length_b   1.000
_cell.length_c   1.000
_cell.angle_alpha   90.00
_cell.angle_beta   90.00
_cell.angle_gamma   90.00
#
_symmetry.space_group_name_H-M   'P 1'
#
loop_
_entity.id
_entity.type
_entity.pdbx_description
1 polymer ?
#
loop_
_entity_poly.entity_id
_entity_poly.type
_entity_poly.pdbx_seq_one_letter_code
_entity_poly.pdbx_strand_id
1 'polypeptide(L)'
;MIRKYVLMALGTFCLALSSGLFIIPGNILSGGVAGISVAISPLIPNVPKEYISSFLMLLMFVLGAIFMGRDFTLKTLVSSLLYPPMLIMVTKLIKPFEIDPILASVYGGLLGGVGIGIVFRQGGSTGGMDLPPLLMNKFLGIKVNVGVLIT
;
A
#
# COMPACT_ATOMS: atom_id res chain seq x y z
N MET A 1 4.53 -17.09 15.94
CA MET A 1 3.38 -16.63 15.13
C MET A 1 3.06 -15.15 15.35
N ILE A 2 2.81 -14.71 16.56
CA ILE A 2 2.46 -13.32 16.93
C ILE A 2 3.46 -12.28 16.38
N ARG A 3 4.76 -12.52 16.51
CA ARG A 3 5.82 -11.61 16.01
C ARG A 3 5.67 -11.26 14.51
N LYS A 4 5.24 -12.22 13.69
CA LYS A 4 5.04 -11.97 12.25
C LYS A 4 3.89 -10.98 12.00
N TYR A 5 2.77 -11.15 12.69
CA TYR A 5 1.61 -10.26 12.56
C TYR A 5 1.89 -8.87 13.11
N VAL A 6 2.65 -8.76 14.20
CA VAL A 6 3.09 -7.47 14.75
C VAL A 6 3.99 -6.75 13.74
N LEU A 7 4.95 -7.44 13.12
CA LEU A 7 5.81 -6.86 12.10
C LEU A 7 5.02 -6.44 10.86
N MET A 8 4.02 -7.24 10.45
CA MET A 8 3.13 -6.87 9.35
C MET A 8 2.32 -5.62 9.67
N ALA A 9 1.78 -5.51 10.89
CA ALA A 9 1.06 -4.32 11.33
C ALA A 9 1.97 -3.07 11.35
N LEU A 10 3.21 -3.20 11.83
CA LEU A 10 4.19 -2.11 11.79
C LEU A 10 4.54 -1.70 10.35
N GLY A 11 4.77 -2.66 9.46
CA GLY A 11 5.01 -2.38 8.04
C GLY A 11 3.82 -1.68 7.37
N THR A 12 2.61 -2.12 7.68
CA THR A 12 1.37 -1.49 7.19
C THR A 12 1.21 -0.08 7.74
N PHE A 13 1.56 0.16 9.00
CA PHE A 13 1.55 1.49 9.61
C PHE A 13 2.56 2.43 8.94
N CYS A 14 3.78 1.96 8.66
CA CYS A 14 4.77 2.73 7.89
C CYS A 14 4.23 3.10 6.49
N LEU A 15 3.54 2.17 5.83
CA LEU A 15 2.92 2.43 4.53
C LEU A 15 1.77 3.45 4.64
N ALA A 16 0.94 3.37 5.67
CA ALA A 16 -0.13 4.34 5.92
C ALA A 16 0.42 5.74 6.22
N LEU A 17 1.52 5.83 6.98
CA LEU A 17 2.23 7.11 7.20
C LEU A 17 2.79 7.68 5.90
N SER A 18 3.46 6.85 5.09
CA SER A 18 3.96 7.26 3.76
C SER A 18 2.85 7.84 2.91
N SER A 19 1.75 7.11 2.77
CA SER A 19 0.62 7.52 1.93
C SER A 19 -0.11 8.73 2.49
N GLY A 20 -0.38 8.75 3.79
CA GLY A 20 -1.19 9.79 4.43
C GLY A 20 -0.47 11.11 4.64
N LEU A 21 0.85 11.12 4.85
CA LEU A 21 1.61 12.33 5.14
C LEU A 21 2.32 12.92 3.93
N PHE A 22 2.71 12.10 2.95
CA PHE A 22 3.54 12.53 1.84
C PHE A 22 2.86 12.36 0.49
N ILE A 23 2.36 11.16 0.16
CA ILE A 23 1.89 10.83 -1.19
C ILE A 23 0.55 11.52 -1.48
N ILE A 24 -0.46 11.32 -0.64
CA ILE A 24 -1.81 11.86 -0.84
C ILE A 24 -1.83 13.38 -0.75
N PRO A 25 -1.26 14.02 0.31
CA PRO A 25 -1.24 15.48 0.41
C PRO A 25 -0.37 16.14 -0.64
N GLY A 26 0.76 15.54 -0.99
CA GLY A 26 1.68 16.03 -2.02
C GLY A 26 1.17 15.87 -3.45
N ASN A 27 0.01 15.25 -3.68
CA ASN A 27 -0.51 14.88 -5.01
C ASN A 27 0.52 14.10 -5.84
N ILE A 28 1.33 13.27 -5.19
CA ILE A 28 2.41 12.55 -5.84
C ILE A 28 1.83 11.33 -6.55
N LEU A 29 2.06 11.25 -7.86
CA LEU A 29 1.75 10.07 -8.66
C LEU A 29 2.83 9.00 -8.43
N SER A 30 2.78 8.36 -7.27
CA SER A 30 3.65 7.24 -6.97
C SER A 30 3.07 5.94 -7.49
N GLY A 31 3.88 4.90 -7.58
CA GLY A 31 3.36 3.53 -7.75
C GLY A 31 2.46 3.14 -6.57
N GLY A 32 1.58 2.17 -6.79
CA GLY A 32 0.68 1.66 -5.76
C GLY A 32 -0.70 2.30 -5.73
N VAL A 33 -1.54 1.81 -4.83
CA VAL A 33 -2.95 2.24 -4.72
C VAL A 33 -3.09 3.71 -4.32
N ALA A 34 -2.15 4.24 -3.53
CA ALA A 34 -2.15 5.65 -3.15
C ALA A 34 -1.94 6.56 -4.36
N GLY A 35 -0.98 6.25 -5.23
CA GLY A 35 -0.76 7.02 -6.47
C GLY A 35 -1.92 6.93 -7.44
N ILE A 36 -2.52 5.75 -7.59
CA ILE A 36 -3.74 5.59 -8.41
C ILE A 36 -4.90 6.40 -7.82
N SER A 37 -5.06 6.45 -6.50
CA SER A 37 -6.10 7.25 -5.87
C SER A 37 -5.92 8.75 -6.16
N VAL A 38 -4.68 9.23 -6.20
CA VAL A 38 -4.37 10.61 -6.59
C VAL A 38 -4.72 10.84 -8.06
N ALA A 39 -4.41 9.91 -8.97
CA ALA A 39 -4.71 10.02 -10.39
C ALA A 39 -6.22 10.01 -10.69
N ILE A 40 -7.01 9.22 -9.95
CA ILE A 40 -8.46 9.08 -10.14
C ILE A 40 -9.23 10.22 -9.45
N SER A 41 -8.69 10.81 -8.39
CA SER A 41 -9.41 11.81 -7.58
C SER A 41 -10.01 12.98 -8.38
N PRO A 42 -9.41 13.49 -9.48
CA PRO A 42 -10.04 14.54 -10.29
C PRO A 42 -11.34 14.11 -10.97
N LEU A 43 -11.51 12.80 -11.21
CA LEU A 43 -12.72 12.24 -11.84
C LEU A 43 -13.87 12.07 -10.82
N ILE A 44 -13.54 12.02 -9.54
CA ILE A 44 -14.51 11.82 -8.44
C ILE A 44 -14.24 12.86 -7.34
N PRO A 45 -14.48 14.14 -7.59
CA PRO A 45 -14.07 15.22 -6.69
C PRO A 45 -14.74 15.20 -5.31
N ASN A 46 -15.88 14.51 -5.17
CA ASN A 46 -16.64 14.43 -3.93
C ASN A 46 -16.14 13.34 -2.96
N VAL A 47 -15.17 12.52 -3.36
CA VAL A 47 -14.66 11.42 -2.55
C VAL A 47 -13.21 11.72 -2.13
N PRO A 48 -12.90 11.76 -0.83
CA PRO A 48 -11.53 11.91 -0.35
C PRO A 48 -10.61 10.80 -0.86
N LYS A 49 -9.36 11.14 -1.19
CA LYS A 49 -8.37 10.23 -1.80
C LYS A 49 -8.07 9.01 -0.93
N GLU A 50 -8.10 9.17 0.39
CA GLU A 50 -7.88 8.09 1.35
C GLU A 50 -8.95 7.00 1.26
N TYR A 51 -10.19 7.35 0.94
CA TYR A 51 -11.26 6.37 0.73
C TYR A 51 -11.10 5.64 -0.60
N ILE A 52 -10.68 6.35 -1.66
CA ILE A 52 -10.38 5.75 -2.96
C ILE A 52 -9.22 4.74 -2.81
N SER A 53 -8.15 5.15 -2.13
CA SER A 53 -6.99 4.28 -1.86
C SER A 53 -7.39 3.05 -1.04
N SER A 54 -8.20 3.22 -0.01
CA SER A 54 -8.68 2.14 0.84
C SER A 54 -9.55 1.15 0.05
N PHE A 55 -10.45 1.66 -0.78
CA PHE A 55 -11.30 0.82 -1.64
C PHE A 55 -10.47 0.01 -2.63
N LEU A 56 -9.52 0.66 -3.32
CA LEU A 56 -8.62 -0.02 -4.26
C LEU A 56 -7.80 -1.11 -3.58
N MET A 57 -7.33 -0.85 -2.37
CA MET A 57 -6.58 -1.84 -1.60
C MET A 57 -7.44 -3.06 -1.24
N LEU A 58 -8.67 -2.85 -0.79
CA LEU A 58 -9.60 -3.96 -0.51
C LEU A 58 -9.96 -4.73 -1.78
N LEU A 59 -10.17 -4.04 -2.90
CA LEU A 59 -10.40 -4.67 -4.19
C LEU A 59 -9.23 -5.57 -4.61
N MET A 60 -8.01 -5.06 -4.53
CA MET A 60 -6.80 -5.83 -4.82
C MET A 60 -6.63 -7.02 -3.88
N PHE A 61 -6.96 -6.83 -2.58
CA PHE A 61 -6.95 -7.94 -1.62
C PHE A 61 -7.90 -9.07 -2.03
N VAL A 62 -9.13 -8.74 -2.44
CA VAL A 62 -10.11 -9.74 -2.89
C VAL A 62 -9.60 -10.50 -4.12
N LEU A 63 -9.04 -9.77 -5.12
CA LEU A 63 -8.41 -10.40 -6.28
C LEU A 63 -7.25 -11.31 -5.87
N GLY A 64 -6.40 -10.84 -4.97
CA GLY A 64 -5.30 -11.64 -4.41
C GLY A 64 -5.78 -12.91 -3.71
N ALA A 65 -6.85 -12.81 -2.93
CA ALA A 65 -7.44 -13.95 -2.23
C ALA A 65 -7.92 -15.04 -3.20
N ILE A 66 -8.48 -14.64 -4.34
CA ILE A 66 -8.96 -15.58 -5.37
C ILE A 66 -7.78 -16.31 -6.05
N PHE A 67 -6.72 -15.57 -6.40
CA PHE A 67 -5.63 -16.11 -7.22
C PHE A 67 -4.47 -16.72 -6.42
N MET A 68 -4.16 -16.23 -5.22
CA MET A 68 -2.97 -16.62 -4.45
C MET A 68 -3.20 -17.75 -3.44
N GLY A 69 -4.46 -18.02 -3.07
CA GLY A 69 -4.83 -19.10 -2.16
C GLY A 69 -4.83 -18.73 -0.67
N ARG A 70 -5.25 -19.68 0.18
CA ARG A 70 -5.61 -19.43 1.60
C ARG A 70 -4.47 -18.93 2.47
N ASP A 71 -3.28 -19.53 2.36
CA ASP A 71 -2.14 -19.16 3.22
C ASP A 71 -1.67 -17.72 2.98
N PHE A 72 -1.65 -17.30 1.72
CA PHE A 72 -1.37 -15.93 1.33
C PHE A 72 -2.45 -14.98 1.83
N THR A 73 -3.71 -15.36 1.62
CA THR A 73 -4.87 -14.56 2.01
C THR A 73 -4.89 -14.28 3.51
N LEU A 74 -4.66 -15.28 4.35
CA LEU A 74 -4.64 -15.12 5.81
C LEU A 74 -3.54 -14.18 6.28
N LYS A 75 -2.36 -14.24 5.67
CA LYS A 75 -1.26 -13.33 5.99
C LYS A 75 -1.55 -11.90 5.53
N THR A 76 -2.05 -11.76 4.30
CA THR A 76 -2.36 -10.47 3.70
C THR A 76 -3.58 -9.79 4.34
N LEU A 77 -4.52 -10.57 4.88
CA LEU A 77 -5.72 -10.08 5.56
C LEU A 77 -5.40 -9.04 6.64
N VAL A 78 -4.37 -9.30 7.45
CA VAL A 78 -3.96 -8.38 8.52
C VAL A 78 -3.59 -7.01 7.97
N SER A 79 -2.73 -6.96 6.96
CA SER A 79 -2.31 -5.69 6.35
C SER A 79 -3.47 -4.99 5.64
N SER A 80 -4.27 -5.74 4.87
CA SER A 80 -5.38 -5.18 4.10
C SER A 80 -6.51 -4.63 4.95
N LEU A 81 -6.77 -5.22 6.12
CA LEU A 81 -7.77 -4.72 7.07
C LEU A 81 -7.24 -3.57 7.93
N LEU A 82 -5.95 -3.56 8.25
CA LEU A 82 -5.34 -2.51 9.08
C LEU A 82 -5.04 -1.23 8.29
N TYR A 83 -4.71 -1.35 7.01
CA TYR A 83 -4.33 -0.17 6.21
C TYR A 83 -5.42 0.90 6.12
N PRO A 84 -6.68 0.61 5.75
CA PRO A 84 -7.71 1.63 5.63
C PRO A 84 -7.94 2.45 6.92
N PRO A 85 -8.17 1.84 8.10
CA PRO A 85 -8.36 2.60 9.30
C PRO A 85 -7.10 3.38 9.74
N MET A 86 -5.91 2.80 9.53
CA MET A 86 -4.65 3.49 9.83
C MET A 86 -4.44 4.70 8.90
N LEU A 87 -4.72 4.56 7.60
CA LEU A 87 -4.62 5.66 6.65
C LEU A 87 -5.57 6.81 7.03
N ILE A 88 -6.84 6.50 7.28
CA ILE A 88 -7.85 7.49 7.67
C ILE A 88 -7.46 8.16 9.00
N MET A 89 -6.94 7.39 9.95
CA MET A 89 -6.48 7.92 11.23
C MET A 89 -5.30 8.89 11.02
N VAL A 90 -4.31 8.51 10.23
CA VAL A 90 -3.14 9.35 9.92
C VAL A 90 -3.57 10.65 9.25
N THR A 91 -4.41 10.58 8.22
CA THR A 91 -4.86 11.78 7.47
C THR A 91 -5.73 12.72 8.30
N LYS A 92 -6.47 12.20 9.28
CA LYS A 92 -7.33 13.02 10.15
C LYS A 92 -6.61 13.59 11.38
N LEU A 93 -5.67 12.85 11.97
CA LEU A 93 -5.00 13.23 13.21
C LEU A 93 -3.73 14.04 12.99
N ILE A 94 -3.04 13.79 11.90
CA ILE A 94 -1.75 14.41 11.62
C ILE A 94 -1.94 15.38 10.45
N LYS A 95 -1.63 16.66 10.67
CA LYS A 95 -1.62 17.64 9.58
C LYS A 95 -0.50 17.29 8.60
N PRO A 96 -0.77 17.33 7.28
CA PRO A 96 0.24 17.10 6.26
C PRO A 96 1.41 18.06 6.42
N PHE A 97 2.61 17.60 6.15
CA PHE A 97 3.77 18.49 6.09
C PHE A 97 3.75 19.28 4.79
N GLU A 98 3.86 20.60 4.90
CA GLU A 98 4.09 21.48 3.75
C GLU A 98 5.58 21.44 3.39
N ILE A 99 5.96 20.44 2.59
CA ILE A 99 7.34 20.25 2.12
C ILE A 99 7.35 20.18 0.60
N ASP A 100 8.55 20.45 0.06
CA ASP A 100 8.79 20.35 -1.38
C ASP A 100 8.37 18.97 -1.93
N PRO A 101 7.71 18.89 -3.11
CA PRO A 101 7.28 17.64 -3.71
C PRO A 101 8.38 16.61 -3.91
N ILE A 102 9.62 17.06 -4.16
CA ILE A 102 10.78 16.18 -4.31
C ILE A 102 11.11 15.52 -2.96
N LEU A 103 11.17 16.31 -1.89
CA LEU A 103 11.39 15.80 -0.54
C LEU A 103 10.24 14.87 -0.08
N ALA A 104 9.00 15.25 -0.38
CA ALA A 104 7.85 14.40 -0.10
C ALA A 104 7.93 13.04 -0.82
N SER A 105 8.40 13.05 -2.08
CA SER A 105 8.61 11.80 -2.86
C SER A 105 9.70 10.93 -2.25
N VAL A 106 10.80 11.53 -1.80
CA VAL A 106 11.92 10.79 -1.18
C VAL A 106 11.49 10.17 0.14
N TYR A 107 10.91 10.96 1.06
CA TYR A 107 10.47 10.46 2.36
C TYR A 107 9.32 9.46 2.23
N GLY A 108 8.35 9.75 1.36
CA GLY A 108 7.25 8.85 1.06
C GLY A 108 7.74 7.53 0.47
N GLY A 109 8.66 7.58 -0.49
CA GLY A 109 9.27 6.40 -1.11
C GLY A 109 10.07 5.56 -0.12
N LEU A 110 10.90 6.19 0.72
CA LEU A 110 11.68 5.48 1.75
C LEU A 110 10.77 4.80 2.77
N LEU A 111 9.83 5.54 3.34
CA LEU A 111 8.94 5.03 4.38
C LEU A 111 8.00 3.96 3.82
N GLY A 112 7.46 4.17 2.62
CA GLY A 112 6.61 3.19 1.93
C GLY A 112 7.39 1.93 1.56
N GLY A 113 8.61 2.08 1.04
CA GLY A 113 9.50 0.96 0.71
C GLY A 113 9.88 0.12 1.91
N VAL A 114 10.21 0.75 3.04
CA VAL A 114 10.44 0.04 4.32
C VAL A 114 9.19 -0.70 4.75
N GLY A 115 8.02 -0.05 4.71
CA GLY A 115 6.74 -0.66 5.08
C GLY A 115 6.42 -1.91 4.27
N ILE A 116 6.48 -1.80 2.93
CA ILE A 116 6.25 -2.93 2.01
C ILE A 116 7.30 -4.02 2.21
N GLY A 117 8.57 -3.66 2.36
CA GLY A 117 9.66 -4.61 2.58
C GLY A 117 9.49 -5.43 3.86
N ILE A 118 9.03 -4.83 4.95
CA ILE A 118 8.71 -5.54 6.20
C ILE A 118 7.59 -6.55 5.97
N VAL A 119 6.50 -6.15 5.30
CA VAL A 119 5.35 -7.03 5.03
C VAL A 119 5.75 -8.20 4.12
N PHE A 120 6.50 -7.95 3.04
CA PHE A 120 6.98 -9.00 2.15
C PHE A 120 7.90 -10.01 2.83
N ARG A 121 8.76 -9.53 3.74
CA ARG A 121 9.65 -10.41 4.52
C ARG A 121 8.88 -11.39 5.40
N GLN A 122 7.65 -11.09 5.77
CA GLN A 122 6.79 -12.00 6.53
C GLN A 122 6.02 -12.99 5.62
N GLY A 123 6.19 -12.89 4.30
CA GLY A 123 5.52 -13.74 3.31
C GLY A 123 4.05 -13.38 3.08
N GLY A 124 3.67 -12.14 3.38
CA GLY A 124 2.38 -11.55 3.05
C GLY A 124 2.52 -10.47 1.98
N SER A 125 1.42 -9.81 1.69
CA SER A 125 1.33 -8.63 0.83
C SER A 125 0.61 -7.52 1.60
N THR A 126 0.73 -6.29 1.15
CA THR A 126 -0.10 -5.20 1.67
C THR A 126 -1.53 -5.27 1.15
N GLY A 127 -1.79 -6.13 0.16
CA GLY A 127 -3.09 -6.23 -0.52
C GLY A 127 -3.30 -5.12 -1.57
N GLY A 128 -2.23 -4.38 -1.90
CA GLY A 128 -2.25 -3.28 -2.87
C GLY A 128 -1.68 -3.66 -4.24
N MET A 129 -1.05 -2.69 -4.89
CA MET A 129 -0.39 -2.86 -6.21
C MET A 129 0.88 -3.72 -6.18
N ASP A 130 1.28 -4.24 -5.04
CA ASP A 130 2.25 -5.29 -4.88
C ASP A 130 1.72 -6.69 -5.30
N LEU A 131 0.41 -6.80 -5.52
CA LEU A 131 -0.21 -8.03 -5.99
C LEU A 131 0.19 -8.41 -7.44
N PRO A 132 0.16 -7.52 -8.45
CA PRO A 132 0.60 -7.85 -9.80
C PRO A 132 1.99 -8.48 -9.87
N PRO A 133 3.05 -7.96 -9.22
CA PRO A 133 4.36 -8.61 -9.16
C PRO A 133 4.33 -10.01 -8.58
N LEU A 134 3.51 -10.23 -7.55
CA LEU A 134 3.36 -11.55 -6.93
C LEU A 134 2.63 -12.54 -7.84
N LEU A 135 1.63 -12.10 -8.58
CA LEU A 135 0.96 -12.90 -9.59
C LEU A 135 1.90 -13.24 -10.76
N MET A 136 2.70 -12.27 -11.23
CA MET A 136 3.71 -12.51 -12.24
C MET A 136 4.75 -13.55 -11.77
N ASN A 137 5.17 -13.49 -10.52
CA ASN A 137 6.04 -14.50 -9.95
C ASN A 137 5.39 -15.88 -9.94
N LYS A 138 4.13 -15.97 -9.51
CA LYS A 138 3.41 -17.23 -9.39
C LYS A 138 3.11 -17.88 -10.75
N PHE A 139 2.69 -17.12 -11.75
CA PHE A 139 2.23 -17.64 -13.03
C PHE A 139 3.30 -17.64 -14.12
N LEU A 140 4.22 -16.68 -14.09
CA LEU A 140 5.26 -16.49 -15.10
C LEU A 140 6.67 -16.82 -14.60
N GLY A 141 6.84 -17.10 -13.30
CA GLY A 141 8.15 -17.35 -12.68
C GLY A 141 9.09 -16.14 -12.63
N ILE A 142 8.58 -14.95 -12.91
CA ILE A 142 9.34 -13.71 -12.89
C ILE A 142 9.67 -13.35 -11.44
N LYS A 143 10.92 -13.01 -11.14
CA LYS A 143 11.32 -12.59 -9.79
C LYS A 143 10.51 -11.38 -9.34
N VAL A 144 10.05 -11.37 -8.10
CA VAL A 144 9.19 -10.30 -7.55
C VAL A 144 9.81 -8.91 -7.70
N ASN A 145 11.13 -8.79 -7.48
CA ASN A 145 11.84 -7.52 -7.66
C ASN A 145 11.78 -6.99 -9.11
N VAL A 146 11.83 -7.89 -10.11
CA VAL A 146 11.66 -7.51 -11.52
C VAL A 146 10.21 -7.14 -11.80
N GLY A 147 9.26 -7.90 -11.25
CA GLY A 147 7.83 -7.57 -11.33
C GLY A 147 7.49 -6.19 -10.78
N VAL A 148 8.07 -5.81 -9.64
CA VAL A 148 7.89 -4.47 -9.03
C VAL A 148 8.43 -3.34 -9.91
N LEU A 149 9.50 -3.59 -10.67
CA LEU A 149 10.06 -2.58 -11.59
C LEU A 149 9.20 -2.39 -12.85
N ILE A 150 8.42 -3.40 -13.24
CA ILE A 150 7.57 -3.36 -14.44
C ILE A 150 6.20 -2.75 -14.12
N THR A 151 5.71 -2.91 -12.90
CA THR A 151 4.41 -2.43 -12.44
C THR A 151 4.48 -1.11 -11.70
#